data_6abf6e66bf5ecf862fc843bb7f414e92
#
_entry.id   6abf6e66bf5ecf862fc843bb7f414e92
#
_cell.length_a   1.000
_cell.length_b   1.000
_cell.length_c   1.000
_cell.angle_alpha   90.00
_cell.angle_beta   90.00
_cell.angle_gamma   90.00
#
_symmetry.space_group_name_H-M   'P 1'
#
loop_
_entity.id
_entity.type
_entity.pdbx_description
1 polymer ?
#
loop_
_entity_poly.entity_id
_entity_poly.type
_entity_poly.pdbx_seq_one_letter_code
_entity_poly.pdbx_strand_id
1 'polypeptide(L)'
;MKNGLITENGELRYYRNGKPEHAGLILVDGDYYYISSGGWAARGKHVVHREMTNGLLKRGTYTFDKDYKLIKGSYVPQKKRKKRKKRTGKQLPRRFFLSYILPAIVLILFPVLVIAISSLWTTDNPADPTETTGSSSVTTEPEIKIVLPSFEEDVLLCSPEAKEVYDGELPVRDAVQSGSPYRPFLFEYRLTNTSGVLQISENENMTDARSYVMAEHSGHVSIDNLKTGTTYYYKVIINGQEYPGTFHTAPSTRFVSIPGLVNTRDIGGYVNLDGKTVKQGLLIRGVEMDGLVNTEYFLPVDALEDVQADFGFVYDLDLRNPSIYSGQYLSRLGENVDHKFYGAPQYGSIFSKDYHPSLQSIFADLADPNKYPMYFHCTWGTDRTGTVIFLLEGVLNMSEQDMINDYKLSGFVRPAVADYTNMDVIIHGLEPYEGDTLQEKIVSFLTTEVGVTESQIQSIRNIFLG
;
A
#
# COMPACT_ATOMS: atom_id res chain seq x y z
N MET A 1 -1.86 29.32 17.78
CA MET A 1 -1.98 27.87 18.11
C MET A 1 -0.57 27.29 17.97
N LYS A 2 -0.10 26.40 18.86
CA LYS A 2 1.26 25.83 18.78
C LYS A 2 1.31 24.83 17.62
N ASN A 3 2.29 24.93 16.71
CA ASN A 3 2.54 23.99 15.63
C ASN A 3 4.05 23.83 15.39
N GLY A 4 4.48 22.61 15.01
CA GLY A 4 5.88 22.29 14.77
C GLY A 4 6.70 22.05 16.03
N LEU A 5 8.04 22.15 15.90
CA LEU A 5 8.97 21.96 17.00
C LEU A 5 9.02 23.21 17.89
N ILE A 6 8.76 23.06 19.18
CA ILE A 6 8.73 24.15 20.17
C ILE A 6 9.54 23.73 21.39
N THR A 7 10.42 24.59 21.88
CA THR A 7 11.19 24.36 23.12
C THR A 7 10.31 24.71 24.32
N GLU A 8 10.15 23.74 25.23
CA GLU A 8 9.44 23.90 26.51
C GLU A 8 10.32 23.37 27.64
N ASN A 9 10.55 24.20 28.65
CA ASN A 9 11.37 23.85 29.81
C ASN A 9 12.77 23.28 29.45
N GLY A 10 13.36 23.74 28.33
CA GLY A 10 14.66 23.28 27.87
C GLY A 10 14.65 21.98 27.05
N GLU A 11 13.47 21.43 26.77
CA GLU A 11 13.28 20.24 25.93
C GLU A 11 12.47 20.56 24.68
N LEU A 12 12.77 19.88 23.57
CA LEU A 12 12.11 20.10 22.28
C LEU A 12 10.88 19.20 22.15
N ARG A 13 9.75 19.78 21.80
CA ARG A 13 8.47 19.10 21.69
C ARG A 13 7.76 19.43 20.38
N TYR A 14 7.14 18.45 19.74
CA TYR A 14 6.42 18.62 18.49
C TYR A 14 4.90 18.79 18.76
N TYR A 15 4.31 19.78 18.12
CA TYR A 15 2.89 20.12 18.23
C TYR A 15 2.23 20.13 16.86
N ARG A 16 0.99 19.59 16.81
CA ARG A 16 0.08 19.80 15.68
C ARG A 16 -1.26 20.29 16.23
N ASN A 17 -1.77 21.39 15.66
CA ASN A 17 -3.04 22.02 16.07
C ASN A 17 -3.14 22.29 17.58
N GLY A 18 -2.05 22.70 18.20
CA GLY A 18 -1.98 23.03 19.62
C GLY A 18 -1.82 21.85 20.56
N LYS A 19 -1.80 20.60 20.08
CA LYS A 19 -1.61 19.39 20.87
C LYS A 19 -0.25 18.76 20.63
N PRO A 20 0.42 18.18 21.66
CA PRO A 20 1.60 17.37 21.47
C PRO A 20 1.28 16.12 20.67
N GLU A 21 2.15 15.76 19.72
CA GLU A 21 1.92 14.63 18.81
C GLU A 21 3.13 13.69 18.77
N HIS A 22 2.87 12.37 18.73
CA HIS A 22 3.88 11.35 18.47
C HIS A 22 4.06 11.19 16.95
N ALA A 23 4.97 11.98 16.38
CA ALA A 23 5.11 12.06 14.91
C ALA A 23 6.16 11.08 14.33
N GLY A 24 6.90 10.31 15.15
CA GLY A 24 7.99 9.47 14.67
C GLY A 24 9.15 10.27 14.09
N LEU A 25 9.72 9.81 12.98
CA LEU A 25 10.80 10.52 12.29
C LEU A 25 10.22 11.65 11.45
N ILE A 26 10.69 12.86 11.66
CA ILE A 26 10.31 14.05 10.89
C ILE A 26 11.55 14.73 10.32
N LEU A 27 11.39 15.46 9.22
CA LEU A 27 12.41 16.30 8.61
C LEU A 27 11.98 17.76 8.75
N VAL A 28 12.80 18.57 9.42
CA VAL A 28 12.56 20.01 9.62
C VAL A 28 13.85 20.76 9.31
N ASP A 29 13.80 21.74 8.42
CA ASP A 29 14.94 22.57 8.00
C ASP A 29 16.20 21.77 7.61
N GLY A 30 16.01 20.61 6.95
CA GLY A 30 17.09 19.73 6.49
C GLY A 30 17.68 18.80 7.56
N ASP A 31 17.20 18.85 8.81
CA ASP A 31 17.62 17.98 9.89
C ASP A 31 16.51 16.99 10.27
N TYR A 32 16.90 15.74 10.59
CA TYR A 32 15.98 14.71 11.04
C TYR A 32 15.84 14.70 12.56
N TYR A 33 14.61 14.61 13.04
CA TYR A 33 14.24 14.49 14.44
C TYR A 33 13.40 13.24 14.64
N TYR A 34 13.49 12.60 15.78
CA TYR A 34 12.59 11.51 16.16
C TYR A 34 11.69 11.95 17.31
N ILE A 35 10.40 11.99 17.06
CA ILE A 35 9.38 12.42 18.02
C ILE A 35 8.76 11.20 18.68
N SER A 36 9.04 11.03 19.96
CA SER A 36 8.55 9.93 20.79
C SER A 36 7.13 10.15 21.30
N SER A 37 6.58 9.20 22.06
CA SER A 37 5.30 9.33 22.74
C SER A 37 5.24 10.58 23.60
N GLY A 38 4.12 11.31 23.58
CA GLY A 38 3.97 12.59 24.26
C GLY A 38 4.56 13.79 23.52
N GLY A 39 5.04 13.61 22.28
CA GLY A 39 5.51 14.68 21.42
C GLY A 39 6.95 15.13 21.68
N TRP A 40 7.74 14.45 22.55
CA TRP A 40 9.11 14.83 22.88
C TRP A 40 10.11 14.39 21.82
N ALA A 41 10.99 15.31 21.41
CA ALA A 41 12.09 14.97 20.53
C ALA A 41 13.15 14.12 21.27
N ALA A 42 13.69 13.13 20.61
CA ALA A 42 14.60 12.16 21.19
C ALA A 42 16.05 12.66 21.21
N ARG A 43 16.79 12.27 22.24
CA ARG A 43 18.27 12.39 22.34
C ARG A 43 18.89 11.01 22.51
N GLY A 44 20.14 10.84 22.06
CA GLY A 44 20.86 9.58 22.20
C GLY A 44 20.38 8.51 21.23
N LYS A 45 20.53 7.24 21.59
CA LYS A 45 20.21 6.11 20.72
C LYS A 45 18.74 5.73 20.80
N HIS A 46 18.06 5.76 19.66
CA HIS A 46 16.66 5.34 19.54
C HIS A 46 16.47 4.33 18.42
N VAL A 47 15.62 3.34 18.68
CA VAL A 47 15.18 2.37 17.67
C VAL A 47 13.99 2.98 16.93
N VAL A 48 14.19 3.27 15.65
CA VAL A 48 13.12 3.73 14.77
C VAL A 48 12.54 2.50 14.07
N HIS A 49 11.34 2.13 14.46
CA HIS A 49 10.57 1.04 13.84
C HIS A 49 10.09 1.47 12.45
N ARG A 50 9.66 0.48 11.65
CA ARG A 50 9.24 0.74 10.26
C ARG A 50 8.11 1.78 10.20
N GLU A 51 7.14 1.65 11.08
CA GLU A 51 5.96 2.51 11.21
C GLU A 51 6.33 3.97 11.56
N MET A 52 7.45 4.16 12.25
CA MET A 52 7.91 5.45 12.74
C MET A 52 8.96 6.11 11.83
N THR A 53 9.28 5.50 10.70
CA THR A 53 10.23 6.09 9.75
C THR A 53 9.62 7.18 8.89
N ASN A 54 8.31 7.22 8.75
CA ASN A 54 7.54 8.09 7.85
C ASN A 54 8.10 8.10 6.42
N GLY A 55 8.68 6.96 5.98
CA GLY A 55 9.32 6.84 4.68
C GLY A 55 10.65 7.58 4.51
N LEU A 56 11.08 8.36 5.50
CA LEU A 56 12.26 9.23 5.42
C LEU A 56 13.58 8.46 5.48
N LEU A 57 13.66 7.44 6.35
CA LEU A 57 14.87 6.63 6.54
C LEU A 57 14.50 5.14 6.71
N LYS A 58 15.49 4.26 6.60
CA LYS A 58 15.29 2.81 6.85
C LYS A 58 15.06 2.56 8.34
N ARG A 59 14.28 1.52 8.69
CA ARG A 59 14.15 1.08 10.08
C ARG A 59 15.52 0.69 10.66
N GLY A 60 15.80 1.07 11.90
CA GLY A 60 17.06 0.76 12.55
C GLY A 60 17.29 1.56 13.82
N THR A 61 18.49 1.49 14.36
CA THR A 61 18.88 2.31 15.50
C THR A 61 19.63 3.53 14.98
N TYR A 62 19.23 4.69 15.45
CA TYR A 62 19.81 5.99 15.12
C TYR A 62 20.25 6.70 16.40
N THR A 63 21.22 7.62 16.28
CA THR A 63 21.65 8.45 17.39
C THR A 63 21.32 9.91 17.08
N PHE A 64 20.69 10.58 18.04
CA PHE A 64 20.36 12.01 18.00
C PHE A 64 21.26 12.77 18.99
N ASP A 65 21.75 13.93 18.57
CA ASP A 65 22.68 14.74 19.35
C ASP A 65 21.99 15.50 20.50
N LYS A 66 22.75 16.40 21.14
CA LYS A 66 22.25 17.25 22.24
C LYS A 66 21.18 18.24 21.78
N ASP A 67 21.16 18.59 20.50
CA ASP A 67 20.22 19.51 19.87
C ASP A 67 19.07 18.74 19.19
N TYR A 68 18.89 17.43 19.51
CA TYR A 68 17.88 16.50 19.01
C TYR A 68 17.99 16.14 17.53
N LYS A 69 19.05 16.55 16.85
CA LYS A 69 19.26 16.29 15.43
C LYS A 69 19.92 14.93 15.21
N LEU A 70 19.55 14.27 14.12
CA LEU A 70 20.15 12.99 13.74
C LEU A 70 21.65 13.16 13.43
N ILE A 71 22.48 12.38 14.08
CA ILE A 71 23.90 12.29 13.75
C ILE A 71 24.04 11.49 12.45
N LYS A 72 24.52 12.14 11.37
CA LYS A 72 24.73 11.50 10.06
C LYS A 72 25.66 10.28 10.21
N GLY A 73 25.31 9.17 9.58
CA GLY A 73 26.09 7.93 9.65
C GLY A 73 25.90 7.10 10.94
N SER A 74 25.08 7.54 11.89
CA SER A 74 24.82 6.80 13.14
C SER A 74 23.92 5.56 12.98
N TYR A 75 23.47 5.26 11.78
CA TYR A 75 22.56 4.14 11.48
C TYR A 75 23.17 2.79 11.82
N VAL A 76 22.46 2.00 12.62
CA VAL A 76 22.77 0.60 12.90
C VAL A 76 21.58 -0.25 12.52
N PRO A 77 21.74 -1.21 11.57
CA PRO A 77 20.65 -2.11 11.19
C PRO A 77 20.22 -2.97 12.37
N GLN A 78 18.92 -3.17 12.52
CA GLN A 78 18.41 -4.13 13.51
C GLN A 78 18.81 -5.54 13.11
N LYS A 79 19.56 -6.23 14.00
CA LYS A 79 19.87 -7.65 13.82
C LYS A 79 18.56 -8.44 13.90
N LYS A 80 18.25 -9.22 12.86
CA LYS A 80 17.14 -10.19 12.91
C LYS A 80 17.31 -11.07 14.15
N ARG A 81 16.36 -11.06 15.07
CA ARG A 81 16.34 -11.98 16.21
C ARG A 81 16.35 -13.40 15.65
N LYS A 82 17.44 -14.14 15.83
CA LYS A 82 17.49 -15.56 15.50
C LYS A 82 16.43 -16.26 16.35
N LYS A 83 15.37 -16.78 15.72
CA LYS A 83 14.41 -17.68 16.40
C LYS A 83 15.22 -18.80 17.02
N ARG A 84 15.13 -18.96 18.33
CA ARG A 84 15.73 -20.09 19.07
C ARG A 84 15.13 -21.38 18.52
N LYS A 85 15.85 -22.08 17.65
CA LYS A 85 15.45 -23.42 17.18
C LYS A 85 15.39 -24.32 18.40
N LYS A 86 14.22 -24.90 18.69
CA LYS A 86 14.10 -26.08 19.59
C LYS A 86 15.00 -27.16 19.00
N ARG A 87 15.93 -27.61 19.81
CA ARG A 87 16.80 -28.75 19.49
C ARG A 87 15.94 -30.01 19.37
N THR A 88 15.68 -30.45 18.16
CA THR A 88 15.42 -31.85 17.88
C THR A 88 16.65 -32.37 17.11
N GLY A 89 17.35 -33.27 17.70
CA GLY A 89 18.60 -33.78 17.14
C GLY A 89 18.37 -34.63 15.90
N LYS A 90 19.08 -34.27 14.83
CA LYS A 90 19.62 -35.21 13.83
C LYS A 90 20.78 -34.49 13.14
N GLN A 91 21.96 -35.02 13.30
CA GLN A 91 23.18 -34.55 12.63
C GLN A 91 23.12 -34.93 11.16
N LEU A 92 23.40 -33.98 10.28
CA LEU A 92 23.66 -34.18 8.86
C LEU A 92 25.16 -33.98 8.57
N PRO A 93 25.75 -34.73 7.62
CA PRO A 93 27.20 -34.85 7.48
C PRO A 93 27.88 -33.65 6.87
N ARG A 94 29.11 -33.43 7.32
CA ARG A 94 30.01 -32.30 7.09
C ARG A 94 30.52 -32.07 5.65
N ARG A 95 30.02 -32.80 4.65
CA ARG A 95 30.60 -32.81 3.28
C ARG A 95 29.93 -31.85 2.28
N PHE A 96 28.88 -31.11 2.67
CA PHE A 96 28.15 -30.23 1.74
C PHE A 96 28.65 -28.78 1.67
N PHE A 97 29.62 -28.39 2.53
CA PHE A 97 29.96 -26.98 2.68
C PHE A 97 31.09 -26.47 1.77
N LEU A 98 31.88 -27.34 1.17
CA LEU A 98 33.09 -26.95 0.42
C LEU A 98 32.93 -26.88 -1.10
N SER A 99 31.85 -27.41 -1.66
CA SER A 99 31.77 -27.54 -3.14
C SER A 99 31.02 -26.44 -3.87
N TYR A 100 30.23 -25.61 -3.15
CA TYR A 100 29.35 -24.63 -3.80
C TYR A 100 29.51 -23.17 -3.37
N ILE A 101 30.24 -22.87 -2.31
CA ILE A 101 30.35 -21.50 -1.77
C ILE A 101 31.64 -20.78 -2.21
N LEU A 102 32.74 -21.51 -2.47
CA LEU A 102 34.00 -20.89 -2.87
C LEU A 102 34.02 -20.27 -4.28
N PRO A 103 33.32 -20.79 -5.31
CA PRO A 103 33.33 -20.17 -6.63
C PRO A 103 32.53 -18.87 -6.73
N ALA A 104 31.48 -18.66 -5.86
CA ALA A 104 30.63 -17.49 -5.91
C ALA A 104 31.31 -16.22 -5.36
N ILE A 105 32.27 -16.37 -4.45
CA ILE A 105 32.98 -15.23 -3.83
C ILE A 105 34.00 -14.60 -4.78
N VAL A 106 34.58 -15.38 -5.69
CA VAL A 106 35.59 -14.90 -6.66
C VAL A 106 34.93 -14.12 -7.80
N LEU A 107 33.68 -14.38 -8.13
CA LEU A 107 32.96 -13.68 -9.20
C LEU A 107 32.41 -12.31 -8.81
N ILE A 108 32.25 -12.03 -7.51
CA ILE A 108 31.66 -10.76 -7.01
C ILE A 108 32.75 -9.70 -6.70
N LEU A 109 33.99 -10.11 -6.42
CA LEU A 109 35.07 -9.19 -6.05
C LEU A 109 35.87 -8.62 -7.22
N PHE A 110 35.80 -9.22 -8.41
CA PHE A 110 36.58 -8.78 -9.57
C PHE A 110 36.06 -7.50 -10.26
N PRO A 111 34.74 -7.19 -10.35
CA PRO A 111 34.24 -5.95 -10.94
C PRO A 111 34.48 -4.71 -10.06
N VAL A 112 34.56 -4.87 -8.74
CA VAL A 112 34.71 -3.72 -7.80
C VAL A 112 36.13 -3.17 -7.81
N LEU A 113 37.12 -4.01 -8.15
CA LEU A 113 38.54 -3.59 -8.20
C LEU A 113 38.87 -2.80 -9.48
N VAL A 114 38.14 -3.01 -10.58
CA VAL A 114 38.36 -2.31 -11.85
C VAL A 114 37.82 -0.88 -11.83
N ILE A 115 36.77 -0.61 -11.05
CA ILE A 115 36.19 0.74 -10.95
C ILE A 115 37.01 1.66 -10.03
N ALA A 116 37.77 1.10 -9.08
CA ALA A 116 38.58 1.88 -8.14
C ALA A 116 39.92 2.39 -8.74
N ILE A 117 40.36 1.86 -9.89
CA ILE A 117 41.66 2.22 -10.51
C ILE A 117 41.51 3.30 -11.59
N SER A 118 40.30 3.54 -12.10
CA SER A 118 40.05 4.56 -13.13
C SER A 118 39.85 5.99 -12.62
N SER A 119 39.78 6.20 -11.31
CA SER A 119 39.55 7.52 -10.71
C SER A 119 40.81 8.24 -10.19
N LEU A 120 42.01 7.72 -10.49
CA LEU A 120 43.28 8.24 -9.93
C LEU A 120 44.17 8.99 -10.93
N TRP A 121 43.68 9.35 -12.13
CA TRP A 121 44.49 10.09 -13.11
C TRP A 121 43.70 11.30 -13.66
N THR A 122 43.76 12.42 -12.94
CA THR A 122 43.73 13.76 -13.53
C THR A 122 44.61 14.69 -12.70
N THR A 123 45.67 15.15 -13.30
CA THR A 123 46.65 16.05 -12.74
C THR A 123 46.21 17.50 -12.88
N ASP A 124 46.53 18.26 -11.83
CA ASP A 124 46.41 19.72 -11.70
C ASP A 124 47.22 20.49 -12.72
N ASN A 125 46.73 21.68 -13.05
CA ASN A 125 47.60 22.84 -13.30
C ASN A 125 46.94 24.16 -12.84
N PRO A 126 47.64 25.03 -12.14
CA PRO A 126 47.11 26.26 -11.60
C PRO A 126 47.34 27.45 -12.56
N ALA A 127 46.43 28.39 -12.59
CA ALA A 127 46.65 29.73 -13.14
C ALA A 127 46.03 30.81 -12.24
N ASP A 128 46.78 31.83 -12.06
CA ASP A 128 46.89 32.96 -11.20
C ASP A 128 45.71 33.99 -11.29
N PRO A 129 45.49 34.81 -10.26
CA PRO A 129 44.29 35.64 -10.10
C PRO A 129 44.46 37.06 -10.68
N THR A 130 43.37 37.58 -11.27
CA THR A 130 43.21 39.04 -11.40
C THR A 130 41.78 39.42 -11.01
N GLU A 131 41.72 40.31 -10.03
CA GLU A 131 40.55 41.00 -9.54
C GLU A 131 39.78 41.74 -10.65
N THR A 132 38.47 41.64 -10.60
CA THR A 132 37.61 42.80 -10.96
C THR A 132 36.29 42.72 -10.19
N THR A 133 36.13 43.69 -9.30
CA THR A 133 34.88 44.00 -8.62
C THR A 133 33.80 44.43 -9.62
N GLY A 134 32.73 43.68 -9.64
CA GLY A 134 31.50 44.03 -10.38
C GLY A 134 30.32 43.32 -9.67
N SER A 135 29.70 44.03 -8.71
CA SER A 135 28.42 43.62 -8.15
C SER A 135 27.34 43.68 -9.22
N SER A 136 27.09 42.57 -9.89
CA SER A 136 25.86 42.36 -10.63
C SER A 136 25.03 41.34 -9.85
N SER A 137 23.89 41.80 -9.34
CA SER A 137 22.84 40.92 -8.84
C SER A 137 22.38 40.04 -10.01
N VAL A 138 22.97 38.83 -10.10
CA VAL A 138 22.44 37.80 -11.00
C VAL A 138 21.15 37.29 -10.36
N THR A 139 20.03 37.85 -10.79
CA THR A 139 18.75 37.21 -10.64
C THR A 139 18.79 35.96 -11.54
N THR A 140 19.22 34.83 -10.97
CA THR A 140 19.06 33.55 -11.63
C THR A 140 17.57 33.31 -11.80
N GLU A 141 17.10 33.22 -13.05
CA GLU A 141 15.74 32.78 -13.34
C GLU A 141 15.52 31.39 -12.65
N PRO A 142 14.30 31.13 -12.15
CA PRO A 142 13.99 29.87 -11.52
C PRO A 142 14.21 28.73 -12.53
N GLU A 143 15.12 27.83 -12.24
CA GLU A 143 15.27 26.61 -13.04
C GLU A 143 14.16 25.65 -12.63
N ILE A 144 13.28 25.33 -13.58
CA ILE A 144 12.17 24.38 -13.40
C ILE A 144 12.50 23.14 -14.22
N LYS A 145 12.77 22.05 -13.54
CA LYS A 145 12.93 20.74 -14.18
C LYS A 145 11.91 19.77 -13.57
N ILE A 146 10.93 19.39 -14.37
CA ILE A 146 9.99 18.32 -14.05
C ILE A 146 10.57 17.04 -14.67
N VAL A 147 10.92 16.09 -13.84
CA VAL A 147 11.41 14.77 -14.29
C VAL A 147 10.21 13.84 -14.24
N LEU A 148 9.53 13.73 -15.37
CA LEU A 148 8.50 12.71 -15.54
C LEU A 148 9.13 11.38 -15.93
N PRO A 149 8.53 10.24 -15.54
CA PRO A 149 8.75 9.00 -16.25
C PRO A 149 8.54 9.28 -17.74
N SER A 150 9.38 8.71 -18.60
CA SER A 150 9.22 8.92 -20.05
C SER A 150 7.77 8.60 -20.42
N PHE A 151 7.15 9.45 -21.24
CA PHE A 151 5.73 9.29 -21.67
C PHE A 151 5.45 7.95 -22.40
N GLU A 152 6.47 7.16 -22.62
CA GLU A 152 6.43 5.85 -23.30
C GLU A 152 6.25 4.67 -22.34
N GLU A 153 6.37 4.88 -21.01
CA GLU A 153 6.23 3.80 -20.02
C GLU A 153 5.12 4.13 -19.01
N ASP A 154 4.22 3.17 -18.83
CA ASP A 154 3.15 3.26 -17.83
C ASP A 154 3.74 3.26 -16.42
N VAL A 155 3.17 4.07 -15.54
CA VAL A 155 3.55 4.15 -14.13
C VAL A 155 3.11 2.90 -13.39
N LEU A 156 4.06 2.16 -12.83
CA LEU A 156 3.78 0.96 -12.06
C LEU A 156 3.51 1.30 -10.59
N LEU A 157 2.32 0.94 -10.10
CA LEU A 157 1.86 1.20 -8.72
C LEU A 157 2.02 -0.01 -7.79
N CYS A 158 2.70 -1.05 -8.25
CA CYS A 158 3.02 -2.24 -7.45
C CYS A 158 4.46 -2.68 -7.69
N SER A 159 4.92 -3.71 -6.96
CA SER A 159 6.23 -4.29 -7.26
C SER A 159 6.21 -4.98 -8.63
N PRO A 160 7.34 -5.03 -9.35
CA PRO A 160 7.42 -5.73 -10.65
C PRO A 160 6.90 -7.17 -10.56
N GLU A 161 7.24 -7.89 -9.50
CA GLU A 161 6.82 -9.28 -9.30
C GLU A 161 5.29 -9.38 -9.09
N ALA A 162 4.67 -8.38 -8.45
CA ALA A 162 3.20 -8.34 -8.31
C ALA A 162 2.53 -8.03 -9.66
N LYS A 163 3.17 -7.26 -10.53
CA LYS A 163 2.70 -7.04 -11.91
C LYS A 163 2.79 -8.33 -12.74
N GLU A 164 3.90 -9.06 -12.63
CA GLU A 164 4.08 -10.34 -13.31
C GLU A 164 3.02 -11.39 -12.88
N VAL A 165 2.58 -11.34 -11.59
CA VAL A 165 1.43 -12.17 -11.14
C VAL A 165 0.15 -11.76 -11.85
N TYR A 166 -0.11 -10.46 -11.95
CA TYR A 166 -1.29 -9.94 -12.62
C TYR A 166 -1.29 -10.33 -14.12
N ASP A 167 -0.14 -10.32 -14.77
CA ASP A 167 0.02 -10.71 -16.17
C ASP A 167 -0.02 -12.25 -16.38
N GLY A 168 -0.03 -13.03 -15.29
CA GLY A 168 0.01 -14.50 -15.35
C GLY A 168 1.40 -15.09 -15.64
N GLU A 169 2.45 -14.30 -15.52
CA GLU A 169 3.83 -14.68 -15.85
C GLU A 169 4.57 -15.29 -14.65
N LEU A 170 4.18 -14.92 -13.41
CA LEU A 170 4.83 -15.36 -12.18
C LEU A 170 3.82 -15.98 -11.19
N PRO A 171 4.13 -17.14 -10.59
CA PRO A 171 3.31 -17.65 -9.49
C PRO A 171 3.34 -16.72 -8.25
N VAL A 172 2.19 -16.55 -7.59
CA VAL A 172 2.08 -15.67 -6.40
C VAL A 172 3.10 -15.99 -5.32
N ARG A 173 3.39 -17.28 -5.08
CA ARG A 173 4.38 -17.74 -4.07
C ARG A 173 5.78 -17.15 -4.28
N ASP A 174 6.15 -16.87 -5.51
CA ASP A 174 7.46 -16.33 -5.86
C ASP A 174 7.46 -14.81 -5.70
N ALA A 175 6.36 -14.14 -6.09
CA ALA A 175 6.18 -12.71 -5.92
C ALA A 175 6.18 -12.26 -4.45
N VAL A 176 5.55 -13.01 -3.54
CA VAL A 176 5.45 -12.62 -2.11
C VAL A 176 6.80 -12.55 -1.39
N GLN A 177 7.87 -13.07 -1.98
CA GLN A 177 9.22 -12.98 -1.45
C GLN A 177 9.84 -11.57 -1.66
N SER A 178 9.31 -10.76 -2.57
CA SER A 178 9.80 -9.40 -2.86
C SER A 178 9.47 -8.37 -1.77
N GLY A 179 8.58 -8.68 -0.83
CA GLY A 179 8.13 -7.79 0.25
C GLY A 179 6.81 -7.10 -0.07
N SER A 180 6.60 -5.86 0.42
CA SER A 180 5.35 -5.15 0.17
C SER A 180 5.11 -4.96 -1.33
N PRO A 181 3.93 -5.32 -1.85
CA PRO A 181 3.61 -5.12 -3.26
C PRO A 181 3.27 -3.67 -3.59
N TYR A 182 2.80 -2.89 -2.64
CA TYR A 182 2.37 -1.50 -2.84
C TYR A 182 3.54 -0.58 -3.19
N ARG A 183 3.33 0.31 -4.17
CA ARG A 183 4.23 1.41 -4.54
C ARG A 183 3.41 2.69 -4.74
N PRO A 184 3.78 3.80 -4.08
CA PRO A 184 3.23 5.11 -4.43
C PRO A 184 3.78 5.59 -5.77
N PHE A 185 3.09 6.48 -6.43
CA PHE A 185 3.65 7.24 -7.54
C PHE A 185 4.53 8.37 -6.99
N LEU A 186 5.79 8.42 -7.42
CA LEU A 186 6.74 9.48 -7.05
C LEU A 186 6.86 10.49 -8.19
N PHE A 187 6.23 11.64 -8.02
CA PHE A 187 6.36 12.76 -8.96
C PHE A 187 7.64 13.53 -8.64
N GLU A 188 8.69 13.33 -9.43
CA GLU A 188 10.00 13.95 -9.20
C GLU A 188 10.09 15.34 -9.82
N TYR A 189 10.71 16.29 -9.11
CA TYR A 189 10.88 17.66 -9.56
C TYR A 189 12.16 18.30 -9.02
N ARG A 190 12.56 19.40 -9.67
CA ARG A 190 13.61 20.30 -9.20
C ARG A 190 13.14 21.74 -9.36
N LEU A 191 13.09 22.47 -8.26
CA LEU A 191 12.76 23.90 -8.20
C LEU A 191 13.90 24.67 -7.54
N THR A 192 14.31 25.82 -8.11
CA THR A 192 15.35 26.65 -7.53
C THR A 192 14.76 28.00 -7.17
N ASN A 193 14.92 28.43 -5.91
CA ASN A 193 14.41 29.69 -5.36
C ASN A 193 12.88 29.90 -5.52
N THR A 194 12.12 28.84 -5.56
CA THR A 194 10.66 28.90 -5.69
C THR A 194 10.03 27.62 -5.16
N SER A 195 8.74 27.68 -4.84
CA SER A 195 7.89 26.54 -4.52
C SER A 195 6.77 26.46 -5.55
N GLY A 196 6.06 25.32 -5.57
CA GLY A 196 4.96 25.10 -6.50
C GLY A 196 3.84 24.28 -5.89
N VAL A 197 2.80 24.09 -6.68
CA VAL A 197 1.69 23.17 -6.37
C VAL A 197 1.53 22.20 -7.53
N LEU A 198 1.52 20.91 -7.22
CA LEU A 198 1.12 19.87 -8.16
C LEU A 198 -0.37 19.58 -7.94
N GLN A 199 -1.15 19.60 -8.99
CA GLN A 199 -2.54 19.15 -9.03
C GLN A 199 -2.63 17.89 -9.89
N ILE A 200 -3.42 16.91 -9.48
CA ILE A 200 -3.64 15.65 -10.21
C ILE A 200 -5.12 15.30 -10.17
N SER A 201 -5.66 14.89 -11.31
CA SER A 201 -7.07 14.56 -11.52
C SER A 201 -7.21 13.39 -12.50
N GLU A 202 -8.29 12.62 -12.37
CA GLU A 202 -8.73 11.67 -13.41
C GLU A 202 -9.48 12.41 -14.53
N ASN A 203 -9.89 13.66 -14.31
CA ASN A 203 -10.61 14.49 -15.27
C ASN A 203 -9.71 15.52 -15.91
N GLU A 204 -9.75 15.65 -17.23
CA GLU A 204 -8.97 16.65 -17.99
C GLU A 204 -9.27 18.09 -17.56
N ASN A 205 -10.51 18.37 -17.15
CA ASN A 205 -10.93 19.69 -16.67
C ASN A 205 -10.55 19.97 -15.21
N MET A 206 -9.83 19.06 -14.54
CA MET A 206 -9.32 19.20 -13.17
C MET A 206 -10.40 19.46 -12.10
N THR A 207 -11.66 19.04 -12.31
CA THR A 207 -12.79 19.32 -11.39
C THR A 207 -12.67 18.62 -10.04
N ASP A 208 -11.94 17.52 -9.97
CA ASP A 208 -11.71 16.68 -8.78
C ASP A 208 -10.23 16.65 -8.38
N ALA A 209 -9.46 17.67 -8.77
CA ALA A 209 -8.02 17.69 -8.59
C ALA A 209 -7.60 17.64 -7.11
N ARG A 210 -6.73 16.68 -6.79
CA ARG A 210 -5.98 16.67 -5.54
C ARG A 210 -4.74 17.54 -5.66
N SER A 211 -4.42 18.34 -4.62
CA SER A 211 -3.31 19.30 -4.63
C SER A 211 -2.21 18.89 -3.67
N TYR A 212 -0.96 19.00 -4.10
CA TYR A 212 0.23 18.65 -3.35
C TYR A 212 1.23 19.80 -3.37
N VAL A 213 1.86 20.11 -2.25
CA VAL A 213 2.88 21.14 -2.14
C VAL A 213 4.21 20.62 -2.68
N MET A 214 4.81 21.38 -3.59
CA MET A 214 6.16 21.16 -4.09
C MET A 214 7.09 22.18 -3.40
N ALA A 215 7.89 21.70 -2.44
CA ALA A 215 8.82 22.57 -1.72
C ALA A 215 9.95 23.06 -2.63
N GLU A 216 10.61 24.16 -2.22
CA GLU A 216 11.83 24.62 -2.85
C GLU A 216 12.90 23.50 -2.81
N HIS A 217 13.74 23.43 -3.82
CA HIS A 217 14.78 22.44 -4.09
C HIS A 217 14.30 21.21 -4.90
N SER A 218 15.18 20.23 -5.04
CA SER A 218 14.84 18.96 -5.69
C SER A 218 14.20 18.01 -4.70
N GLY A 219 13.17 17.29 -5.16
CA GLY A 219 12.47 16.33 -4.35
C GLY A 219 11.49 15.52 -5.17
N HIS A 220 10.59 14.87 -4.46
CA HIS A 220 9.45 14.20 -5.05
C HIS A 220 8.20 14.47 -4.20
N VAL A 221 7.05 14.44 -4.86
CA VAL A 221 5.74 14.31 -4.21
C VAL A 221 5.34 12.86 -4.27
N SER A 222 5.07 12.25 -3.12
CA SER A 222 4.49 10.91 -3.04
C SER A 222 2.98 11.00 -3.19
N ILE A 223 2.45 10.27 -4.16
CA ILE A 223 1.02 10.24 -4.45
C ILE A 223 0.53 8.82 -4.24
N ASP A 224 -0.28 8.66 -3.21
CA ASP A 224 -0.79 7.37 -2.79
C ASP A 224 -2.15 7.06 -3.44
N ASN A 225 -2.47 5.78 -3.50
CA ASN A 225 -3.80 5.26 -3.78
C ASN A 225 -4.39 5.60 -5.16
N LEU A 226 -3.54 5.88 -6.16
CA LEU A 226 -3.99 6.03 -7.54
C LEU A 226 -4.64 4.73 -8.05
N LYS A 227 -5.55 4.85 -9.02
CA LYS A 227 -6.11 3.72 -9.75
C LYS A 227 -5.10 3.18 -10.76
N THR A 228 -5.15 1.90 -11.04
CA THR A 228 -4.32 1.22 -12.05
C THR A 228 -5.02 1.25 -13.42
N GLY A 229 -4.26 1.14 -14.52
CA GLY A 229 -4.81 1.20 -15.88
C GLY A 229 -5.57 2.50 -16.17
N THR A 230 -5.14 3.64 -15.59
CA THR A 230 -5.90 4.90 -15.58
C THR A 230 -5.04 6.04 -16.10
N THR A 231 -5.62 6.89 -16.95
CA THR A 231 -4.99 8.16 -17.36
C THR A 231 -5.23 9.24 -16.32
N TYR A 232 -4.17 9.89 -15.91
CA TYR A 232 -4.21 11.05 -15.02
C TYR A 232 -3.74 12.28 -15.74
N TYR A 233 -4.43 13.39 -15.47
CA TYR A 233 -4.04 14.74 -15.87
C TYR A 233 -3.38 15.43 -14.69
N TYR A 234 -2.29 16.13 -14.93
CA TYR A 234 -1.65 16.91 -13.88
C TYR A 234 -1.40 18.35 -14.35
N LYS A 235 -1.26 19.22 -13.38
CA LYS A 235 -0.90 20.62 -13.57
C LYS A 235 0.08 21.03 -12.47
N VAL A 236 1.28 21.43 -12.88
CA VAL A 236 2.23 22.07 -11.97
C VAL A 236 2.04 23.58 -12.05
N ILE A 237 1.87 24.25 -10.92
CA ILE A 237 1.66 25.69 -10.82
C ILE A 237 2.84 26.30 -10.06
N ILE A 238 3.60 27.19 -10.72
CA ILE A 238 4.77 27.87 -10.16
C ILE A 238 4.67 29.33 -10.51
N ASN A 239 4.70 30.22 -9.50
CA ASN A 239 4.59 31.68 -9.67
C ASN A 239 3.38 32.11 -10.53
N GLY A 240 2.27 31.37 -10.47
CA GLY A 240 1.06 31.61 -11.25
C GLY A 240 1.11 31.11 -12.70
N GLN A 241 2.23 30.54 -13.14
CA GLN A 241 2.34 29.86 -14.43
C GLN A 241 1.98 28.38 -14.30
N GLU A 242 1.22 27.86 -15.26
CA GLU A 242 0.74 26.48 -15.30
C GLU A 242 1.52 25.65 -16.31
N TYR A 243 1.89 24.43 -15.90
CA TYR A 243 2.56 23.42 -16.72
C TYR A 243 1.73 22.13 -16.70
N PRO A 244 0.82 21.96 -17.68
CA PRO A 244 -0.05 20.78 -17.74
C PRO A 244 0.68 19.58 -18.36
N GLY A 245 0.21 18.37 -18.03
CA GLY A 245 0.62 17.14 -18.68
C GLY A 245 -0.27 15.98 -18.28
N THR A 246 0.07 14.79 -18.76
CA THR A 246 -0.65 13.54 -18.50
C THR A 246 0.33 12.43 -18.20
N PHE A 247 -0.11 11.40 -17.48
CA PHE A 247 0.57 10.12 -17.36
C PHE A 247 -0.47 9.00 -17.28
N HIS A 248 -0.03 7.78 -17.57
CA HIS A 248 -0.88 6.59 -17.48
C HIS A 248 -0.29 5.61 -16.46
N THR A 249 -1.15 4.97 -15.68
CA THR A 249 -0.74 3.93 -14.73
C THR A 249 -0.90 2.55 -15.36
N ALA A 250 0.08 1.67 -15.17
CA ALA A 250 0.03 0.31 -15.68
C ALA A 250 -1.19 -0.45 -15.12
N PRO A 251 -1.89 -1.26 -15.94
CA PRO A 251 -2.87 -2.20 -15.42
C PRO A 251 -2.18 -3.22 -14.51
N SER A 252 -2.71 -3.38 -13.30
CA SER A 252 -2.20 -4.31 -12.28
C SER A 252 -3.24 -4.49 -11.17
N THR A 253 -3.00 -5.43 -10.24
CA THR A 253 -3.76 -5.41 -8.98
C THR A 253 -3.56 -4.07 -8.29
N ARG A 254 -4.64 -3.39 -7.94
CA ARG A 254 -4.60 -2.14 -7.20
C ARG A 254 -4.41 -2.41 -5.71
N PHE A 255 -3.15 -2.51 -5.28
CA PHE A 255 -2.83 -2.44 -3.85
C PHE A 255 -3.03 -1.02 -3.35
N VAL A 256 -3.53 -0.88 -2.12
CA VAL A 256 -3.75 0.44 -1.51
C VAL A 256 -3.03 0.55 -0.17
N SER A 257 -2.64 1.77 0.18
CA SER A 257 -2.01 2.10 1.46
C SER A 257 -3.03 2.73 2.39
N ILE A 258 -3.35 2.04 3.47
CA ILE A 258 -4.17 2.57 4.57
C ILE A 258 -3.33 2.45 5.84
N PRO A 259 -3.05 3.55 6.55
CA PRO A 259 -2.20 3.52 7.74
C PRO A 259 -2.65 2.49 8.78
N GLY A 260 -1.70 1.69 9.27
CA GLY A 260 -1.97 0.63 10.26
C GLY A 260 -2.66 -0.62 9.72
N LEU A 261 -3.04 -0.65 8.45
CA LEU A 261 -3.69 -1.80 7.82
C LEU A 261 -2.77 -2.46 6.79
N VAL A 262 -2.99 -3.74 6.58
CA VAL A 262 -2.25 -4.56 5.60
C VAL A 262 -3.22 -5.45 4.82
N ASN A 263 -2.73 -6.16 3.81
CA ASN A 263 -3.56 -6.98 2.93
C ASN A 263 -4.68 -6.17 2.24
N THR A 264 -4.44 -4.86 2.07
CA THR A 264 -5.41 -3.91 1.53
C THR A 264 -5.26 -3.79 0.02
N ARG A 265 -6.34 -4.05 -0.70
CA ARG A 265 -6.42 -3.93 -2.15
C ARG A 265 -7.84 -3.78 -2.65
N ASP A 266 -7.96 -3.19 -3.81
CA ASP A 266 -9.20 -3.11 -4.58
C ASP A 266 -9.45 -4.43 -5.31
N ILE A 267 -10.70 -4.85 -5.42
CA ILE A 267 -11.08 -5.99 -6.27
C ILE A 267 -11.29 -5.57 -7.73
N GLY A 268 -11.30 -4.25 -8.01
CA GLY A 268 -11.42 -3.70 -9.35
C GLY A 268 -10.10 -3.63 -10.12
N GLY A 269 -10.21 -3.31 -11.42
CA GLY A 269 -9.08 -3.21 -12.33
C GLY A 269 -8.84 -4.46 -13.19
N TYR A 270 -9.45 -5.58 -12.86
CA TYR A 270 -9.41 -6.81 -13.67
C TYR A 270 -10.36 -6.74 -14.84
N VAL A 271 -10.00 -7.37 -15.95
CA VAL A 271 -10.87 -7.57 -17.11
C VAL A 271 -11.50 -8.94 -17.00
N ASN A 272 -12.82 -9.00 -16.97
CA ASN A 272 -13.56 -10.26 -16.86
C ASN A 272 -13.62 -11.04 -18.19
N LEU A 273 -14.18 -12.24 -18.18
CA LEU A 273 -14.29 -13.09 -19.37
C LEU A 273 -15.18 -12.49 -20.48
N ASP A 274 -16.02 -11.50 -20.17
CA ASP A 274 -16.83 -10.77 -21.15
C ASP A 274 -16.07 -9.55 -21.73
N GLY A 275 -14.81 -9.34 -21.36
CA GLY A 275 -14.01 -8.20 -21.78
C GLY A 275 -14.38 -6.88 -21.10
N LYS A 276 -15.12 -6.91 -19.98
CA LYS A 276 -15.48 -5.74 -19.19
C LYS A 276 -14.51 -5.55 -18.04
N THR A 277 -14.10 -4.32 -17.80
CA THR A 277 -13.25 -3.98 -16.64
C THR A 277 -14.10 -3.84 -15.38
N VAL A 278 -13.74 -4.55 -14.32
CA VAL A 278 -14.34 -4.38 -12.99
C VAL A 278 -13.96 -3.00 -12.45
N LYS A 279 -14.95 -2.19 -12.08
CA LYS A 279 -14.75 -0.82 -11.63
C LYS A 279 -13.92 -0.77 -10.34
N GLN A 280 -12.95 0.13 -10.30
CA GLN A 280 -12.11 0.40 -9.14
C GLN A 280 -12.75 1.42 -8.19
N GLY A 281 -12.37 1.36 -6.92
CA GLY A 281 -12.81 2.32 -5.89
C GLY A 281 -14.14 1.98 -5.26
N LEU A 282 -14.76 0.85 -5.59
CA LEU A 282 -16.03 0.43 -5.01
C LEU A 282 -15.82 -0.44 -3.75
N LEU A 283 -14.97 -1.43 -3.82
CA LEU A 283 -14.75 -2.37 -2.72
C LEU A 283 -13.25 -2.55 -2.47
N ILE A 284 -12.81 -2.10 -1.30
CA ILE A 284 -11.47 -2.32 -0.80
C ILE A 284 -11.52 -3.41 0.26
N ARG A 285 -10.81 -4.52 0.02
CA ARG A 285 -10.67 -5.60 1.00
C ARG A 285 -9.43 -5.42 1.87
N GLY A 286 -9.49 -5.90 3.12
CA GLY A 286 -8.34 -5.81 4.02
C GLY A 286 -8.49 -6.55 5.34
N VAL A 287 -7.64 -6.20 6.33
CA VAL A 287 -7.65 -6.71 7.70
C VAL A 287 -8.64 -5.94 8.58
N GLU A 288 -8.88 -6.42 9.83
CA GLU A 288 -9.62 -5.64 10.84
C GLU A 288 -8.95 -4.29 11.11
N MET A 289 -9.72 -3.30 11.56
CA MET A 289 -9.26 -1.93 11.75
C MET A 289 -9.21 -1.50 13.22
N ASP A 290 -9.66 -2.34 14.13
CA ASP A 290 -9.93 -1.98 15.52
C ASP A 290 -8.95 -2.60 16.53
N GLY A 291 -8.07 -3.49 16.05
CA GLY A 291 -7.09 -4.16 16.90
C GLY A 291 -7.67 -5.12 17.94
N LEU A 292 -8.92 -5.55 17.78
CA LEU A 292 -9.59 -6.39 18.77
C LEU A 292 -9.04 -7.81 18.84
N VAL A 293 -8.73 -8.38 17.71
CA VAL A 293 -8.19 -9.73 17.61
C VAL A 293 -6.68 -9.69 17.36
N ASN A 294 -6.23 -8.80 16.50
CA ASN A 294 -4.82 -8.54 16.28
C ASN A 294 -4.48 -7.07 16.53
N THR A 295 -3.87 -6.78 17.67
CA THR A 295 -3.50 -5.42 18.08
C THR A 295 -2.54 -4.68 17.13
N GLU A 296 -1.95 -5.38 16.15
CA GLU A 296 -1.13 -4.77 15.11
C GLU A 296 -1.97 -4.13 13.99
N TYR A 297 -3.26 -4.47 13.88
CA TYR A 297 -4.16 -4.00 12.84
C TYR A 297 -5.12 -2.95 13.40
N PHE A 298 -4.70 -1.73 13.33
CA PHE A 298 -5.43 -0.61 13.92
C PHE A 298 -5.35 0.62 13.00
N LEU A 299 -6.50 1.14 12.59
CA LEU A 299 -6.58 2.40 11.87
C LEU A 299 -6.40 3.57 12.87
N PRO A 300 -5.31 4.35 12.79
CA PRO A 300 -5.10 5.51 13.62
C PRO A 300 -6.18 6.58 13.38
N VAL A 301 -6.65 7.23 14.46
CA VAL A 301 -7.71 8.25 14.35
C VAL A 301 -7.25 9.46 13.53
N ASP A 302 -5.97 9.79 13.59
CA ASP A 302 -5.36 10.89 12.85
C ASP A 302 -5.21 10.62 11.34
N ALA A 303 -5.31 9.34 10.92
CA ALA A 303 -5.33 8.96 9.52
C ALA A 303 -6.73 8.97 8.88
N LEU A 304 -7.78 9.13 9.69
CA LEU A 304 -9.15 8.95 9.22
C LEU A 304 -9.54 9.97 8.14
N GLU A 305 -9.14 11.23 8.30
CA GLU A 305 -9.46 12.30 7.34
C GLU A 305 -8.84 12.00 5.97
N ASP A 306 -7.57 11.60 5.94
CA ASP A 306 -6.86 11.24 4.70
C ASP A 306 -7.48 10.00 4.05
N VAL A 307 -7.81 8.98 4.84
CA VAL A 307 -8.45 7.74 4.36
C VAL A 307 -9.82 8.04 3.75
N GLN A 308 -10.62 8.88 4.38
CA GLN A 308 -11.92 9.28 3.84
C GLN A 308 -11.79 10.18 2.60
N ALA A 309 -10.76 11.03 2.55
CA ALA A 309 -10.48 11.81 1.35
C ALA A 309 -10.05 10.94 0.16
N ASP A 310 -9.31 9.85 0.40
CA ASP A 310 -8.85 8.92 -0.63
C ASP A 310 -9.94 7.97 -1.12
N PHE A 311 -10.79 7.46 -0.21
CA PHE A 311 -11.70 6.36 -0.51
C PHE A 311 -13.19 6.72 -0.39
N GLY A 312 -13.56 7.65 0.50
CA GLY A 312 -14.95 8.06 0.72
C GLY A 312 -15.83 6.92 1.22
N PHE A 313 -15.32 6.02 2.07
CA PHE A 313 -16.07 4.87 2.57
C PHE A 313 -17.39 5.28 3.23
N VAL A 314 -18.46 4.59 2.84
CA VAL A 314 -19.80 4.76 3.44
C VAL A 314 -20.28 3.50 4.16
N TYR A 315 -19.63 2.36 3.94
CA TYR A 315 -20.01 1.08 4.52
C TYR A 315 -18.80 0.27 4.98
N ASP A 316 -18.89 -0.30 6.18
CA ASP A 316 -17.92 -1.19 6.81
C ASP A 316 -18.56 -2.58 6.94
N LEU A 317 -18.22 -3.48 6.02
CA LEU A 317 -18.73 -4.84 5.97
C LEU A 317 -17.78 -5.79 6.69
N ASP A 318 -18.14 -6.16 7.91
CA ASP A 318 -17.32 -7.00 8.78
C ASP A 318 -17.80 -8.45 8.80
N LEU A 319 -16.97 -9.34 8.31
CA LEU A 319 -17.24 -10.78 8.23
C LEU A 319 -16.97 -11.52 9.54
N ARG A 320 -16.55 -10.83 10.59
CA ARG A 320 -16.31 -11.43 11.90
C ARG A 320 -17.63 -11.74 12.59
N ASN A 321 -17.56 -12.61 13.60
CA ASN A 321 -18.75 -12.94 14.39
C ASN A 321 -19.11 -11.76 15.32
N PRO A 322 -20.38 -11.33 15.37
CA PRO A 322 -20.81 -10.26 16.27
C PRO A 322 -20.47 -10.50 17.75
N SER A 323 -20.32 -11.76 18.17
CA SER A 323 -19.98 -12.11 19.56
C SER A 323 -18.59 -11.65 20.02
N ILE A 324 -17.72 -11.21 19.12
CA ILE A 324 -16.42 -10.61 19.48
C ILE A 324 -16.59 -9.23 20.14
N TYR A 325 -17.76 -8.62 19.98
CA TYR A 325 -18.10 -7.31 20.55
C TYR A 325 -19.06 -7.41 21.71
N SER A 326 -18.81 -6.60 22.74
CA SER A 326 -19.78 -6.33 23.79
C SER A 326 -20.12 -4.82 23.75
N GLY A 327 -21.32 -4.48 23.32
CA GLY A 327 -21.80 -3.10 23.28
C GLY A 327 -22.09 -2.55 21.88
N GLN A 328 -22.25 -1.24 21.77
CA GLN A 328 -22.44 -0.58 20.48
C GLN A 328 -21.09 -0.41 19.78
N TYR A 329 -20.97 -0.93 18.59
CA TYR A 329 -19.81 -0.73 17.73
C TYR A 329 -19.99 0.50 16.84
N LEU A 330 -18.94 1.29 16.71
CA LEU A 330 -18.83 2.33 15.69
C LEU A 330 -17.68 1.97 14.77
N SER A 331 -17.89 2.10 13.45
CA SER A 331 -16.83 1.86 12.48
C SER A 331 -15.64 2.78 12.74
N ARG A 332 -14.43 2.22 12.58
CA ARG A 332 -13.20 3.01 12.63
C ARG A 332 -13.06 3.96 11.44
N LEU A 333 -13.89 3.80 10.42
CA LEU A 333 -13.93 4.66 9.24
C LEU A 333 -14.72 5.95 9.45
N GLY A 334 -15.34 6.13 10.61
CA GLY A 334 -16.04 7.35 11.02
C GLY A 334 -17.49 7.15 11.41
N GLU A 335 -18.05 8.16 12.09
CA GLU A 335 -19.40 8.09 12.66
C GLU A 335 -20.53 8.00 11.60
N ASN A 336 -20.25 8.45 10.37
CA ASN A 336 -21.19 8.43 9.25
C ASN A 336 -21.05 7.18 8.36
N VAL A 337 -20.22 6.22 8.77
CA VAL A 337 -20.02 4.97 8.03
C VAL A 337 -20.90 3.90 8.68
N ASP A 338 -21.83 3.38 7.90
CA ASP A 338 -22.66 2.27 8.34
C ASP A 338 -21.82 1.01 8.53
N HIS A 339 -22.14 0.24 9.57
CA HIS A 339 -21.39 -0.97 9.91
C HIS A 339 -22.30 -2.16 10.17
N LYS A 340 -21.87 -3.35 9.74
CA LYS A 340 -22.59 -4.59 10.06
C LYS A 340 -21.67 -5.80 10.16
N PHE A 341 -21.85 -6.60 11.22
CA PHE A 341 -21.24 -7.90 11.44
C PHE A 341 -22.08 -9.02 10.84
N TYR A 342 -21.40 -9.99 10.18
CA TYR A 342 -22.12 -11.08 9.47
C TYR A 342 -21.84 -12.47 10.03
N GLY A 343 -20.70 -12.72 10.70
CA GLY A 343 -20.32 -14.09 11.08
C GLY A 343 -20.20 -15.01 9.85
N ALA A 344 -19.49 -14.54 8.83
CA ALA A 344 -19.41 -15.23 7.54
C ALA A 344 -18.65 -16.56 7.62
N PRO A 345 -18.98 -17.52 6.72
CA PRO A 345 -18.25 -18.79 6.59
C PRO A 345 -16.87 -18.58 5.96
N GLN A 346 -16.05 -19.61 6.06
CA GLN A 346 -14.79 -19.70 5.31
C GLN A 346 -14.72 -21.03 4.56
N TYR A 347 -14.17 -21.00 3.34
CA TYR A 347 -13.90 -22.17 2.53
C TYR A 347 -15.15 -23.08 2.35
N GLY A 348 -14.99 -24.39 2.53
CA GLY A 348 -16.08 -25.35 2.40
C GLY A 348 -17.25 -25.17 3.37
N SER A 349 -17.10 -24.31 4.41
CA SER A 349 -18.23 -23.99 5.30
C SER A 349 -19.38 -23.26 4.61
N ILE A 350 -19.17 -22.70 3.41
CA ILE A 350 -20.23 -22.05 2.61
C ILE A 350 -21.37 -22.99 2.29
N PHE A 351 -21.11 -24.31 2.22
CA PHE A 351 -22.11 -25.33 1.89
C PHE A 351 -22.96 -25.75 3.10
N SER A 352 -22.63 -25.29 4.32
CA SER A 352 -23.46 -25.51 5.49
C SER A 352 -24.64 -24.54 5.51
N LYS A 353 -25.85 -25.09 5.65
CA LYS A 353 -27.10 -24.31 5.72
C LYS A 353 -27.11 -23.27 6.86
N ASP A 354 -26.31 -23.50 7.90
CA ASP A 354 -26.18 -22.58 9.03
C ASP A 354 -25.62 -21.21 8.61
N TYR A 355 -24.85 -21.15 7.53
CA TYR A 355 -24.25 -19.93 7.02
C TYR A 355 -25.00 -19.30 5.85
N HIS A 356 -26.01 -19.99 5.25
CA HIS A 356 -26.77 -19.44 4.12
C HIS A 356 -27.45 -18.10 4.46
N PRO A 357 -28.08 -17.91 5.64
CA PRO A 357 -28.66 -16.60 6.00
C PRO A 357 -27.64 -15.47 6.05
N SER A 358 -26.43 -15.77 6.51
CA SER A 358 -25.33 -14.80 6.54
C SER A 358 -24.85 -14.44 5.13
N LEU A 359 -24.62 -15.44 4.28
CA LEU A 359 -24.25 -15.23 2.88
C LEU A 359 -25.33 -14.47 2.11
N GLN A 360 -26.61 -14.84 2.26
CA GLN A 360 -27.73 -14.13 1.64
C GLN A 360 -27.74 -12.65 2.01
N SER A 361 -27.53 -12.35 3.31
CA SER A 361 -27.48 -10.97 3.80
C SER A 361 -26.28 -10.20 3.26
N ILE A 362 -25.10 -10.84 3.15
CA ILE A 362 -23.90 -10.23 2.56
C ILE A 362 -24.14 -9.88 1.09
N PHE A 363 -24.70 -10.82 0.30
CA PHE A 363 -24.99 -10.60 -1.11
C PHE A 363 -26.13 -9.59 -1.32
N ALA A 364 -27.07 -9.47 -0.39
CA ALA A 364 -28.05 -8.39 -0.40
C ALA A 364 -27.41 -7.02 -0.24
N ASP A 365 -26.42 -6.89 0.66
CA ASP A 365 -25.67 -5.65 0.84
C ASP A 365 -24.75 -5.35 -0.35
N LEU A 366 -24.11 -6.38 -0.93
CA LEU A 366 -23.32 -6.22 -2.17
C LEU A 366 -24.16 -5.79 -3.37
N ALA A 367 -25.47 -6.06 -3.36
CA ALA A 367 -26.41 -5.64 -4.41
C ALA A 367 -26.98 -4.23 -4.20
N ASP A 368 -26.69 -3.56 -3.08
CA ASP A 368 -27.18 -2.22 -2.77
C ASP A 368 -26.18 -1.15 -3.22
N PRO A 369 -26.51 -0.34 -4.26
CA PRO A 369 -25.59 0.69 -4.77
C PRO A 369 -25.28 1.81 -3.75
N ASN A 370 -26.08 1.97 -2.68
CA ASN A 370 -25.87 2.99 -1.67
C ASN A 370 -24.80 2.61 -0.63
N LYS A 371 -24.28 1.36 -0.71
CA LYS A 371 -23.25 0.85 0.21
C LYS A 371 -21.82 0.98 -0.33
N TYR A 372 -21.61 1.77 -1.34
CA TYR A 372 -20.29 1.97 -1.96
C TYR A 372 -19.86 3.43 -1.89
N PRO A 373 -18.55 3.68 -1.72
CA PRO A 373 -17.46 2.72 -1.50
C PRO A 373 -17.55 1.99 -0.16
N MET A 374 -17.17 0.68 -0.14
CA MET A 374 -17.14 -0.11 1.09
C MET A 374 -15.75 -0.65 1.43
N TYR A 375 -15.49 -0.78 2.73
CA TYR A 375 -14.38 -1.55 3.26
C TYR A 375 -14.88 -2.93 3.68
N PHE A 376 -14.22 -3.99 3.16
CA PHE A 376 -14.66 -5.37 3.26
C PHE A 376 -13.61 -6.22 3.95
N HIS A 377 -13.90 -6.73 5.17
CA HIS A 377 -12.86 -7.34 5.96
C HIS A 377 -13.31 -8.48 6.88
N CYS A 378 -12.35 -9.24 7.34
CA CYS A 378 -12.42 -10.08 8.54
C CYS A 378 -11.23 -9.73 9.45
N THR A 379 -10.72 -10.64 10.26
CA THR A 379 -9.52 -10.38 11.10
C THR A 379 -8.26 -10.21 10.25
N TRP A 380 -7.98 -11.16 9.32
CA TRP A 380 -6.76 -11.19 8.51
C TRP A 380 -6.96 -10.76 7.06
N GLY A 381 -8.21 -10.50 6.69
CA GLY A 381 -8.54 -10.22 5.29
C GLY A 381 -8.28 -11.40 4.34
N THR A 382 -8.06 -12.60 4.86
CA THR A 382 -7.63 -13.78 4.09
C THR A 382 -8.75 -14.79 3.93
N ASP A 383 -9.16 -15.44 5.04
CA ASP A 383 -9.98 -16.65 4.98
C ASP A 383 -11.44 -16.36 4.64
N ARG A 384 -12.21 -15.73 5.54
CA ARG A 384 -13.62 -15.33 5.30
C ARG A 384 -13.74 -14.31 4.18
N THR A 385 -12.88 -13.30 4.20
CA THR A 385 -12.80 -12.28 3.16
C THR A 385 -12.52 -12.91 1.80
N GLY A 386 -11.48 -13.74 1.69
CA GLY A 386 -11.14 -14.41 0.44
C GLY A 386 -12.24 -15.34 -0.06
N THR A 387 -12.93 -16.03 0.85
CA THR A 387 -14.06 -16.92 0.49
C THR A 387 -15.21 -16.14 -0.14
N VAL A 388 -15.64 -15.04 0.47
CA VAL A 388 -16.77 -14.26 -0.05
C VAL A 388 -16.39 -13.49 -1.31
N ILE A 389 -15.16 -12.93 -1.35
CA ILE A 389 -14.66 -12.27 -2.57
C ILE A 389 -14.57 -13.26 -3.74
N PHE A 390 -14.10 -14.48 -3.54
CA PHE A 390 -14.06 -15.51 -4.56
C PHE A 390 -15.45 -15.77 -5.18
N LEU A 391 -16.50 -15.83 -4.35
CA LEU A 391 -17.88 -15.96 -4.84
C LEU A 391 -18.34 -14.69 -5.60
N LEU A 392 -17.99 -13.50 -5.10
CA LEU A 392 -18.30 -12.23 -5.77
C LEU A 392 -17.61 -12.12 -7.13
N GLU A 393 -16.34 -12.47 -7.22
CA GLU A 393 -15.55 -12.48 -8.45
C GLU A 393 -16.15 -13.45 -9.48
N GLY A 394 -16.66 -14.61 -9.02
CA GLY A 394 -17.43 -15.52 -9.87
C GLY A 394 -18.71 -14.89 -10.41
N VAL A 395 -19.47 -14.16 -9.58
CA VAL A 395 -20.64 -13.38 -10.02
C VAL A 395 -20.26 -12.35 -11.07
N LEU A 396 -19.09 -11.74 -10.97
CA LEU A 396 -18.56 -10.76 -11.92
C LEU A 396 -17.96 -11.39 -13.20
N ASN A 397 -18.00 -12.71 -13.32
CA ASN A 397 -17.48 -13.47 -14.46
C ASN A 397 -15.96 -13.30 -14.63
N MET A 398 -15.20 -13.18 -13.53
CA MET A 398 -13.75 -13.15 -13.59
C MET A 398 -13.17 -14.53 -13.92
N SER A 399 -11.96 -14.58 -14.46
CA SER A 399 -11.31 -15.87 -14.74
C SER A 399 -11.01 -16.63 -13.44
N GLU A 400 -11.08 -17.96 -13.47
CA GLU A 400 -10.72 -18.80 -12.31
C GLU A 400 -9.30 -18.50 -11.83
N GLN A 401 -8.37 -18.25 -12.75
CA GLN A 401 -7.00 -17.93 -12.42
C GLN A 401 -6.89 -16.60 -11.64
N ASP A 402 -7.62 -15.56 -12.07
CA ASP A 402 -7.61 -14.26 -11.37
C ASP A 402 -8.23 -14.38 -9.98
N MET A 403 -9.34 -15.11 -9.84
CA MET A 403 -10.02 -15.40 -8.58
C MET A 403 -9.08 -16.12 -7.59
N ILE A 404 -8.35 -17.14 -8.07
CA ILE A 404 -7.35 -17.87 -7.27
C ILE A 404 -6.16 -16.96 -6.91
N ASN A 405 -5.68 -16.16 -7.86
CA ASN A 405 -4.58 -15.24 -7.65
C ASN A 405 -4.94 -14.17 -6.62
N ASP A 406 -6.13 -13.55 -6.72
CA ASP A 406 -6.56 -12.56 -5.73
C ASP A 406 -6.52 -13.17 -4.32
N TYR A 407 -7.08 -14.36 -4.11
CA TYR A 407 -6.98 -15.02 -2.82
C TYR A 407 -5.52 -15.18 -2.34
N LYS A 408 -4.65 -15.72 -3.22
CA LYS A 408 -3.25 -16.02 -2.92
C LYS A 408 -2.40 -14.77 -2.67
N LEU A 409 -2.77 -13.60 -3.21
CA LEU A 409 -2.11 -12.33 -2.93
C LEU A 409 -2.10 -11.97 -1.43
N SER A 410 -3.00 -12.54 -0.62
CA SER A 410 -2.92 -12.48 0.84
C SER A 410 -1.61 -13.08 1.39
N GLY A 411 -0.87 -13.82 0.58
CA GLY A 411 0.48 -14.33 0.86
C GLY A 411 1.51 -13.24 1.13
N PHE A 412 1.35 -12.02 0.61
CA PHE A 412 2.22 -10.88 0.95
C PHE A 412 2.23 -10.57 2.46
N VAL A 413 1.15 -10.87 3.16
CA VAL A 413 1.01 -10.71 4.61
C VAL A 413 1.20 -12.04 5.34
N ARG A 414 0.69 -13.13 4.77
CA ARG A 414 0.76 -14.50 5.30
C ARG A 414 1.39 -15.44 4.26
N PRO A 415 2.72 -15.51 4.14
CA PRO A 415 3.40 -16.21 3.03
C PRO A 415 2.92 -17.65 2.77
N ALA A 416 2.48 -18.36 3.81
CA ALA A 416 1.95 -19.72 3.66
C ALA A 416 0.68 -19.77 2.78
N VAL A 417 -0.08 -18.69 2.69
CA VAL A 417 -1.33 -18.62 1.89
C VAL A 417 -1.03 -18.64 0.39
N ALA A 418 0.12 -18.17 -0.02
CA ALA A 418 0.51 -18.16 -1.44
C ALA A 418 0.54 -19.56 -2.09
N ASP A 419 0.76 -20.60 -1.26
CA ASP A 419 0.78 -22.00 -1.70
C ASP A 419 -0.54 -22.76 -1.38
N TYR A 420 -1.53 -22.08 -0.75
CA TYR A 420 -2.74 -22.75 -0.31
C TYR A 420 -3.68 -23.11 -1.46
N THR A 421 -4.20 -24.33 -1.39
CA THR A 421 -5.23 -24.87 -2.26
C THR A 421 -6.62 -24.82 -1.60
N ASN A 422 -6.83 -23.93 -0.64
CA ASN A 422 -8.11 -23.83 0.09
C ASN A 422 -9.31 -23.49 -0.81
N MET A 423 -9.08 -22.79 -1.93
CA MET A 423 -10.12 -22.53 -2.91
C MET A 423 -10.57 -23.82 -3.64
N ASP A 424 -9.71 -24.84 -3.73
CA ASP A 424 -10.06 -26.13 -4.34
C ASP A 424 -11.25 -26.76 -3.63
N VAL A 425 -11.37 -26.59 -2.31
CA VAL A 425 -12.52 -27.09 -1.54
C VAL A 425 -13.83 -26.43 -2.00
N ILE A 426 -13.80 -25.14 -2.35
CA ILE A 426 -14.95 -24.41 -2.89
C ILE A 426 -15.24 -24.92 -4.30
N ILE A 427 -14.23 -24.95 -5.16
CA ILE A 427 -14.34 -25.38 -6.57
C ILE A 427 -14.94 -26.79 -6.65
N HIS A 428 -14.38 -27.76 -5.92
CA HIS A 428 -14.91 -29.12 -5.90
C HIS A 428 -16.33 -29.21 -5.30
N GLY A 429 -16.60 -28.41 -4.25
CA GLY A 429 -17.93 -28.38 -3.63
C GLY A 429 -19.01 -27.79 -4.53
N LEU A 430 -18.61 -27.01 -5.56
CA LEU A 430 -19.50 -26.42 -6.56
C LEU A 430 -19.78 -27.37 -7.74
N GLU A 431 -19.07 -28.48 -7.89
CA GLU A 431 -19.27 -29.44 -9.00
C GLU A 431 -20.72 -29.94 -9.15
N PRO A 432 -21.52 -30.15 -8.07
CA PRO A 432 -22.91 -30.62 -8.20
C PRO A 432 -23.89 -29.58 -8.73
N TYR A 433 -23.51 -28.29 -8.77
CA TYR A 433 -24.42 -27.20 -9.18
C TYR A 433 -24.46 -27.05 -10.72
N GLU A 434 -25.58 -26.56 -11.23
CA GLU A 434 -25.78 -26.36 -12.65
C GLU A 434 -24.87 -25.28 -13.22
N GLY A 435 -24.36 -25.51 -14.44
CA GLY A 435 -23.47 -24.61 -15.17
C GLY A 435 -22.31 -25.35 -15.82
N ASP A 436 -21.86 -24.82 -16.95
CA ASP A 436 -20.70 -25.33 -17.69
C ASP A 436 -19.37 -24.74 -17.18
N THR A 437 -19.43 -23.58 -16.52
CA THR A 437 -18.30 -22.85 -15.98
C THR A 437 -18.36 -22.75 -14.45
N LEU A 438 -17.21 -22.49 -13.80
CA LEU A 438 -17.16 -22.25 -12.35
C LEU A 438 -18.06 -21.07 -11.96
N GLN A 439 -18.07 -20.01 -12.77
CA GLN A 439 -18.83 -18.79 -12.54
C GLN A 439 -20.35 -19.07 -12.57
N GLU A 440 -20.82 -19.87 -13.52
CA GLU A 440 -22.22 -20.30 -13.59
C GLU A 440 -22.60 -21.17 -12.39
N LYS A 441 -21.73 -22.09 -11.98
CA LYS A 441 -21.95 -22.93 -10.79
C LYS A 441 -22.00 -22.10 -9.50
N ILE A 442 -21.18 -21.04 -9.38
CA ILE A 442 -21.24 -20.08 -8.27
C ILE A 442 -22.62 -19.38 -8.27
N VAL A 443 -23.08 -18.88 -9.40
CA VAL A 443 -24.39 -18.23 -9.50
C VAL A 443 -25.50 -19.22 -9.16
N SER A 444 -25.43 -20.43 -9.69
CA SER A 444 -26.42 -21.51 -9.41
C SER A 444 -26.45 -21.81 -7.89
N PHE A 445 -25.32 -22.01 -7.24
CA PHE A 445 -25.23 -22.21 -5.78
C PHE A 445 -25.86 -21.05 -5.01
N LEU A 446 -25.49 -19.82 -5.34
CA LEU A 446 -25.98 -18.62 -4.65
C LEU A 446 -27.50 -18.46 -4.80
N THR A 447 -28.05 -18.79 -5.97
CA THR A 447 -29.48 -18.60 -6.22
C THR A 447 -30.32 -19.77 -5.70
N THR A 448 -29.89 -21.02 -5.87
CA THR A 448 -30.69 -22.20 -5.53
C THR A 448 -30.58 -22.61 -4.06
N GLU A 449 -29.40 -22.47 -3.44
CA GLU A 449 -29.16 -22.90 -2.07
C GLU A 449 -29.12 -21.75 -1.08
N VAL A 450 -28.40 -20.66 -1.40
CA VAL A 450 -28.25 -19.52 -0.49
C VAL A 450 -29.48 -18.61 -0.52
N GLY A 451 -30.20 -18.56 -1.64
CA GLY A 451 -31.38 -17.74 -1.81
C GLY A 451 -31.08 -16.28 -2.21
N VAL A 452 -29.93 -16.04 -2.84
CA VAL A 452 -29.64 -14.77 -3.51
C VAL A 452 -30.51 -14.69 -4.76
N THR A 453 -31.20 -13.57 -4.97
CA THR A 453 -32.12 -13.44 -6.12
C THR A 453 -31.35 -13.07 -7.39
N GLU A 454 -31.89 -13.46 -8.55
CA GLU A 454 -31.37 -13.06 -9.87
C GLU A 454 -31.25 -11.52 -10.00
N SER A 455 -32.19 -10.78 -9.41
CA SER A 455 -32.14 -9.32 -9.41
C SER A 455 -30.96 -8.78 -8.60
N GLN A 456 -30.57 -9.44 -7.51
CA GLN A 456 -29.38 -9.08 -6.74
C GLN A 456 -28.11 -9.39 -7.52
N ILE A 457 -28.00 -10.55 -8.17
CA ILE A 457 -26.90 -10.90 -9.07
C ILE A 457 -26.74 -9.83 -10.16
N GLN A 458 -27.86 -9.46 -10.81
CA GLN A 458 -27.82 -8.42 -11.85
C GLN A 458 -27.46 -7.04 -11.30
N SER A 459 -27.94 -6.69 -10.11
CA SER A 459 -27.55 -5.42 -9.45
C SER A 459 -26.05 -5.36 -9.19
N ILE A 460 -25.45 -6.42 -8.63
CA ILE A 460 -23.99 -6.52 -8.42
C ILE A 460 -23.24 -6.32 -9.75
N ARG A 461 -23.65 -7.02 -10.81
CA ARG A 461 -23.04 -6.85 -12.14
C ARG A 461 -23.16 -5.41 -12.65
N ASN A 462 -24.31 -4.77 -12.49
CA ASN A 462 -24.50 -3.39 -12.92
C ASN A 462 -23.65 -2.40 -12.11
N ILE A 463 -23.47 -2.63 -10.80
CA ILE A 463 -22.63 -1.80 -9.94
C ILE A 463 -21.17 -1.87 -10.40
N PHE A 464 -20.65 -3.08 -10.60
CA PHE A 464 -19.22 -3.29 -10.83
C PHE A 464 -18.81 -3.26 -12.32
N LEU A 465 -19.71 -3.57 -13.27
CA LEU A 465 -19.38 -3.73 -14.68
C LEU A 465 -20.13 -2.76 -15.61
N GLY A 466 -21.15 -2.09 -15.09
CA GLY A 466 -22.13 -1.30 -15.84
C GLY A 466 -21.76 0.09 -16.25
#